data_35cf27c06443317bf19dc2134489ebc1
#
_entry.id   35cf27c06443317bf19dc2134489ebc1
#
_cell.length_a   1.000
_cell.length_b   1.000
_cell.length_c   1.000
_cell.angle_alpha   90.00
_cell.angle_beta   90.00
_cell.angle_gamma   90.00
#
_symmetry.space_group_name_H-M   'P 1'
#
loop_
_entity.id
_entity.type
_entity.pdbx_description
1 polymer ?
#
loop_
_entity_poly.entity_id
_entity_poly.type
_entity_poly.pdbx_seq_one_letter_code
_entity_poly.pdbx_strand_id
1 'polypeptide(L)'
;MPDWIAGEVSPDAAKTALGGFVDGMLREQATFNESALVHIPPHLSYEEAATLPCAALTAWSALMVNGALKPGETVLTMGSGGVSIFALQLAKAAGARVIATSGANEKLKRLKELGADTLINYKEHPNWDELVLEATGGTGVDHVVEVGGAGTLERSMKAARMNGHVSVIGVLDGISGSLNAIALI
;
A
#
# COMPACT_ATOMS: atom_id res chain seq x y z
N MET A 1 -6.57 -10.11 -12.62
CA MET A 1 -5.96 -11.15 -13.51
C MET A 1 -6.78 -12.42 -13.35
N PRO A 2 -7.71 -12.71 -14.27
CA PRO A 2 -8.63 -13.87 -14.15
C PRO A 2 -7.92 -15.24 -14.06
N ASP A 3 -6.77 -15.37 -14.68
CA ASP A 3 -6.03 -16.64 -14.71
C ASP A 3 -5.01 -16.80 -13.57
N TRP A 4 -4.93 -15.84 -12.67
CA TRP A 4 -4.13 -15.95 -11.45
C TRP A 4 -5.02 -16.40 -10.28
N ILE A 5 -5.07 -17.70 -10.05
CA ILE A 5 -5.95 -18.31 -9.05
C ILE A 5 -5.23 -18.47 -7.69
N ALA A 6 -3.96 -18.84 -7.69
CA ALA A 6 -3.17 -19.05 -6.48
C ALA A 6 -1.67 -19.01 -6.73
N GLY A 7 -0.89 -18.89 -5.67
CA GLY A 7 0.58 -18.90 -5.73
C GLY A 7 1.19 -17.64 -6.33
N GLU A 8 2.40 -17.78 -6.86
CA GLU A 8 3.09 -16.69 -7.55
C GLU A 8 2.49 -16.41 -8.93
N VAL A 9 2.46 -15.13 -9.32
CA VAL A 9 1.93 -14.75 -10.63
C VAL A 9 2.86 -15.24 -11.75
N SER A 10 2.31 -15.98 -12.71
CA SER A 10 3.04 -16.36 -13.92
C SER A 10 3.00 -15.23 -14.95
N PRO A 11 3.99 -15.16 -15.89
CA PRO A 11 3.96 -14.19 -16.99
C PRO A 11 2.69 -14.30 -17.85
N ASP A 12 2.12 -15.48 -18.00
CA ASP A 12 0.88 -15.66 -18.78
C ASP A 12 -0.34 -15.20 -18.00
N ALA A 13 -0.45 -15.50 -16.71
CA ALA A 13 -1.50 -14.95 -15.87
C ALA A 13 -1.45 -13.41 -15.82
N ALA A 14 -0.26 -12.82 -15.79
CA ALA A 14 -0.09 -11.36 -15.81
C ALA A 14 -0.69 -10.71 -17.07
N LYS A 15 -0.61 -11.38 -18.22
CA LYS A 15 -1.20 -10.90 -19.50
C LYS A 15 -2.73 -10.84 -19.48
N THR A 16 -3.39 -11.44 -18.49
CA THR A 16 -4.85 -11.39 -18.31
C THR A 16 -5.33 -10.25 -17.41
N ALA A 17 -4.44 -9.29 -17.08
CA ALA A 17 -4.79 -8.15 -16.24
C ALA A 17 -5.84 -7.26 -16.92
N LEU A 18 -7.03 -7.22 -16.34
CA LEU A 18 -8.16 -6.41 -16.81
C LEU A 18 -7.83 -4.92 -16.76
N GLY A 19 -8.06 -4.23 -17.86
CA GLY A 19 -7.72 -2.80 -18.00
C GLY A 19 -6.22 -2.52 -18.19
N GLY A 20 -5.39 -3.57 -18.24
CA GLY A 20 -3.97 -3.51 -18.58
C GLY A 20 -3.70 -4.15 -19.93
N PHE A 21 -3.50 -5.46 -19.95
CA PHE A 21 -3.24 -6.21 -21.19
C PHE A 21 -4.50 -6.61 -21.94
N VAL A 22 -5.63 -6.72 -21.27
CA VAL A 22 -6.93 -7.01 -21.85
C VAL A 22 -7.95 -5.95 -21.44
N ASP A 23 -9.13 -5.94 -22.08
CA ASP A 23 -10.19 -4.99 -21.81
C ASP A 23 -10.54 -4.93 -20.32
N GLY A 24 -10.83 -3.72 -19.84
CA GLY A 24 -11.22 -3.45 -18.46
C GLY A 24 -12.71 -3.71 -18.19
N MET A 25 -13.16 -3.28 -17.01
CA MET A 25 -14.50 -3.54 -16.49
C MET A 25 -15.48 -2.36 -16.62
N LEU A 26 -15.13 -1.30 -17.34
CA LEU A 26 -16.08 -0.21 -17.65
C LEU A 26 -17.10 -0.67 -18.70
N ARG A 27 -18.00 -1.56 -18.30
CA ARG A 27 -19.04 -2.19 -19.14
C ARG A 27 -20.22 -2.67 -18.28
N GLU A 28 -21.38 -2.80 -18.88
CA GLU A 28 -22.59 -3.27 -18.19
C GLU A 28 -22.57 -4.78 -17.91
N GLN A 29 -21.94 -5.55 -18.81
CA GLN A 29 -21.90 -7.01 -18.74
C GLN A 29 -20.54 -7.54 -19.15
N ALA A 30 -20.10 -8.61 -18.50
CA ALA A 30 -18.90 -9.36 -18.83
C ALA A 30 -19.10 -10.85 -18.54
N THR A 31 -18.38 -11.69 -19.26
CA THR A 31 -18.36 -13.14 -19.04
C THR A 31 -16.98 -13.55 -18.56
N PHE A 32 -16.92 -14.33 -17.49
CA PHE A 32 -15.70 -14.86 -16.92
C PHE A 32 -15.82 -16.34 -16.63
N ASN A 33 -14.69 -17.02 -16.54
CA ASN A 33 -14.66 -18.35 -15.94
C ASN A 33 -15.07 -18.24 -14.46
N GLU A 34 -15.88 -19.16 -13.96
CA GLU A 34 -16.34 -19.17 -12.57
C GLU A 34 -15.18 -19.20 -11.56
N SER A 35 -14.06 -19.84 -11.91
CA SER A 35 -12.85 -19.88 -11.08
C SER A 35 -12.20 -18.51 -10.85
N ALA A 36 -12.49 -17.53 -11.69
CA ALA A 36 -11.99 -16.16 -11.58
C ALA A 36 -12.90 -15.26 -10.73
N LEU A 37 -14.01 -15.78 -10.22
CA LEU A 37 -15.01 -15.02 -9.49
C LEU A 37 -15.01 -15.40 -8.01
N VAL A 38 -15.26 -14.40 -7.18
CA VAL A 38 -15.42 -14.56 -5.72
C VAL A 38 -16.76 -13.96 -5.32
N HIS A 39 -17.51 -14.68 -4.48
CA HIS A 39 -18.75 -14.14 -3.93
C HIS A 39 -18.50 -12.91 -3.08
N ILE A 40 -19.28 -11.86 -3.31
CA ILE A 40 -19.23 -10.65 -2.47
C ILE A 40 -19.76 -11.02 -1.08
N PRO A 41 -19.05 -10.65 0.00
CA PRO A 41 -19.56 -10.82 1.35
C PRO A 41 -20.92 -10.10 1.52
N PRO A 42 -21.92 -10.71 2.17
CA PRO A 42 -23.29 -10.20 2.20
C PRO A 42 -23.47 -8.86 2.93
N HIS A 43 -22.49 -8.44 3.69
CA HIS A 43 -22.48 -7.14 4.40
C HIS A 43 -21.94 -5.98 3.57
N LEU A 44 -21.39 -6.24 2.36
CA LEU A 44 -20.85 -5.20 1.48
C LEU A 44 -21.83 -4.87 0.35
N SER A 45 -21.93 -3.59 0.01
CA SER A 45 -22.57 -3.16 -1.24
C SER A 45 -21.69 -3.49 -2.45
N TYR A 46 -22.24 -3.41 -3.66
CA TYR A 46 -21.47 -3.58 -4.89
C TYR A 46 -20.38 -2.53 -5.04
N GLU A 47 -20.66 -1.28 -4.65
CA GLU A 47 -19.71 -0.17 -4.68
C GLU A 47 -18.55 -0.40 -3.72
N GLU A 48 -18.83 -0.85 -2.48
CA GLU A 48 -17.80 -1.20 -1.51
C GLU A 48 -16.96 -2.38 -2.00
N ALA A 49 -17.59 -3.45 -2.46
CA ALA A 49 -16.89 -4.61 -2.97
C ALA A 49 -16.02 -4.30 -4.19
N ALA A 50 -16.44 -3.39 -5.07
CA ALA A 50 -15.66 -2.96 -6.23
C ALA A 50 -14.33 -2.28 -5.88
N THR A 51 -14.16 -1.78 -4.66
CA THR A 51 -12.90 -1.19 -4.19
C THR A 51 -11.84 -2.22 -3.80
N LEU A 52 -12.23 -3.48 -3.57
CA LEU A 52 -11.36 -4.51 -3.01
C LEU A 52 -10.35 -5.14 -3.98
N PRO A 53 -10.71 -5.48 -5.24
CA PRO A 53 -9.91 -6.35 -6.10
C PRO A 53 -8.52 -5.80 -6.45
N CYS A 54 -8.31 -4.49 -6.39
CA CYS A 54 -7.01 -3.87 -6.61
C CYS A 54 -6.45 -3.33 -5.30
N ALA A 55 -7.07 -2.32 -4.71
CA ALA A 55 -6.48 -1.56 -3.62
C ALA A 55 -6.34 -2.37 -2.31
N ALA A 56 -7.40 -3.10 -1.92
CA ALA A 56 -7.36 -3.89 -0.69
C ALA A 56 -6.45 -5.12 -0.84
N LEU A 57 -6.54 -5.82 -1.98
CA LEU A 57 -5.70 -6.98 -2.26
C LEU A 57 -4.21 -6.58 -2.31
N THR A 58 -3.88 -5.43 -2.89
CA THR A 58 -2.51 -4.90 -2.91
C THR A 58 -2.00 -4.62 -1.49
N ALA A 59 -2.79 -3.95 -0.67
CA ALA A 59 -2.44 -3.67 0.73
C ALA A 59 -2.29 -4.98 1.55
N TRP A 60 -3.18 -5.94 1.34
CA TRP A 60 -3.10 -7.28 1.95
C TRP A 60 -1.81 -8.00 1.56
N SER A 61 -1.51 -8.06 0.27
CA SER A 61 -0.29 -8.70 -0.25
C SER A 61 0.96 -8.05 0.34
N ALA A 62 1.01 -6.72 0.36
CA ALA A 62 2.15 -5.98 0.89
C ALA A 62 2.41 -6.26 2.38
N LEU A 63 1.37 -6.24 3.19
CA LEU A 63 1.51 -6.34 4.65
C LEU A 63 1.45 -7.78 5.15
N MET A 64 0.46 -8.58 4.69
CA MET A 64 0.18 -9.89 5.28
C MET A 64 0.98 -11.01 4.59
N VAL A 65 1.06 -10.97 3.25
CA VAL A 65 1.70 -12.07 2.49
C VAL A 65 3.22 -11.84 2.41
N ASN A 66 3.65 -10.72 1.85
CA ASN A 66 5.08 -10.45 1.62
C ASN A 66 5.76 -9.86 2.86
N GLY A 67 5.09 -8.96 3.57
CA GLY A 67 5.60 -8.31 4.77
C GLY A 67 5.55 -9.20 6.02
N ALA A 68 4.65 -10.18 6.06
CA ALA A 68 4.41 -11.01 7.25
C ALA A 68 4.25 -10.19 8.54
N LEU A 69 3.47 -9.11 8.45
CA LEU A 69 3.22 -8.13 9.51
C LEU A 69 2.80 -8.81 10.83
N LYS A 70 3.41 -8.38 11.92
CA LYS A 70 3.13 -8.88 13.27
C LYS A 70 2.54 -7.79 14.16
N PRO A 71 1.74 -8.18 15.16
CA PRO A 71 1.26 -7.24 16.18
C PRO A 71 2.42 -6.50 16.86
N GLY A 72 2.25 -5.20 17.07
CA GLY A 72 3.25 -4.34 17.70
C GLY A 72 4.29 -3.73 16.73
N GLU A 73 4.38 -4.23 15.50
CA GLU A 73 5.23 -3.61 14.47
C GLU A 73 4.67 -2.25 14.01
N THR A 74 5.52 -1.44 13.39
CA THR A 74 5.18 -0.10 12.88
C THR A 74 5.12 -0.10 11.36
N VAL A 75 4.03 0.43 10.81
CA VAL A 75 3.79 0.55 9.37
C VAL A 75 3.77 2.02 8.97
N LEU A 76 4.51 2.38 7.93
CA LEU A 76 4.39 3.66 7.25
C LEU A 76 3.46 3.51 6.04
N THR A 77 2.40 4.32 5.99
CA THR A 77 1.51 4.43 4.83
C THR A 77 1.66 5.79 4.16
N MET A 78 1.80 5.80 2.85
CA MET A 78 2.08 7.01 2.09
C MET A 78 0.84 7.51 1.35
N GLY A 79 0.43 8.74 1.67
CA GLY A 79 -0.76 9.34 1.09
C GLY A 79 -2.07 8.80 1.68
N SER A 80 -3.18 9.17 1.04
CA SER A 80 -4.56 8.86 1.45
C SER A 80 -5.38 8.26 0.30
N GLY A 81 -4.71 7.55 -0.61
CA GLY A 81 -5.34 6.78 -1.67
C GLY A 81 -5.85 5.44 -1.17
N GLY A 82 -6.55 4.69 -2.04
CA GLY A 82 -7.19 3.43 -1.70
C GLY A 82 -6.25 2.42 -1.04
N VAL A 83 -5.08 2.16 -1.63
CA VAL A 83 -4.09 1.22 -1.07
C VAL A 83 -3.65 1.65 0.32
N SER A 84 -3.33 2.93 0.50
CA SER A 84 -2.84 3.47 1.78
C SER A 84 -3.90 3.41 2.88
N ILE A 85 -5.18 3.66 2.55
CA ILE A 85 -6.31 3.55 3.49
C ILE A 85 -6.54 2.09 3.89
N PHE A 86 -6.54 1.16 2.93
CA PHE A 86 -6.67 -0.26 3.27
C PHE A 86 -5.46 -0.76 4.07
N ALA A 87 -4.24 -0.33 3.72
CA ALA A 87 -3.05 -0.68 4.49
C ALA A 87 -3.13 -0.19 5.94
N LEU A 88 -3.57 1.06 6.16
CA LEU A 88 -3.81 1.59 7.49
C LEU A 88 -4.82 0.74 8.27
N GLN A 89 -5.99 0.45 7.69
CA GLN A 89 -7.04 -0.33 8.35
C GLN A 89 -6.58 -1.76 8.66
N LEU A 90 -5.93 -2.43 7.72
CA LEU A 90 -5.39 -3.78 7.91
C LEU A 90 -4.29 -3.80 8.97
N ALA A 91 -3.37 -2.85 8.95
CA ALA A 91 -2.31 -2.72 9.95
C ALA A 91 -2.89 -2.51 11.35
N LYS A 92 -3.90 -1.62 11.50
CA LYS A 92 -4.59 -1.40 12.79
C LYS A 92 -5.32 -2.65 13.25
N ALA A 93 -6.01 -3.35 12.36
CA ALA A 93 -6.69 -4.61 12.68
C ALA A 93 -5.71 -5.71 13.12
N ALA A 94 -4.49 -5.71 12.57
CA ALA A 94 -3.40 -6.63 12.96
C ALA A 94 -2.69 -6.22 14.26
N GLY A 95 -3.06 -5.10 14.90
CA GLY A 95 -2.44 -4.63 16.13
C GLY A 95 -1.12 -3.88 15.91
N ALA A 96 -0.88 -3.35 14.72
CA ALA A 96 0.30 -2.55 14.41
C ALA A 96 0.11 -1.06 14.77
N ARG A 97 1.22 -0.36 14.95
CA ARG A 97 1.29 1.09 14.98
C ARG A 97 1.37 1.63 13.56
N VAL A 98 0.65 2.71 13.25
CA VAL A 98 0.64 3.28 11.90
C VAL A 98 1.08 4.75 11.93
N ILE A 99 2.11 5.03 11.13
CA ILE A 99 2.52 6.39 10.76
C ILE A 99 1.95 6.64 9.37
N ALA A 100 1.15 7.70 9.20
CA ALA A 100 0.50 8.00 7.93
C ALA A 100 0.93 9.38 7.42
N THR A 101 1.25 9.47 6.13
CA THR A 101 1.58 10.74 5.49
C THR A 101 0.47 11.22 4.56
N SER A 102 0.33 12.52 4.38
CA SER A 102 -0.54 13.11 3.35
C SER A 102 -0.06 14.52 2.99
N GLY A 103 -0.42 15.02 1.81
CA GLY A 103 -0.12 16.39 1.40
C GLY A 103 -1.20 17.41 1.78
N ALA A 104 -2.21 17.03 2.56
CA ALA A 104 -3.30 17.92 2.97
C ALA A 104 -3.77 17.61 4.39
N ASN A 105 -3.88 18.64 5.22
CA ASN A 105 -4.25 18.52 6.63
C ASN A 105 -5.67 17.97 6.81
N GLU A 106 -6.60 18.28 5.91
CA GLU A 106 -7.96 17.73 5.93
C GLU A 106 -7.95 16.19 5.75
N LYS A 107 -7.08 15.69 4.87
CA LYS A 107 -6.92 14.24 4.66
C LYS A 107 -6.25 13.57 5.88
N LEU A 108 -5.32 14.26 6.53
CA LEU A 108 -4.69 13.76 7.77
C LEU A 108 -5.71 13.58 8.89
N LYS A 109 -6.69 14.48 9.03
CA LYS A 109 -7.80 14.31 10.00
C LYS A 109 -8.54 12.99 9.77
N ARG A 110 -8.85 12.68 8.51
CA ARG A 110 -9.51 11.42 8.14
C ARG A 110 -8.65 10.19 8.46
N LEU A 111 -7.33 10.26 8.20
CA LEU A 111 -6.41 9.19 8.56
C LEU A 111 -6.34 8.98 10.08
N LYS A 112 -6.43 10.07 10.87
CA LYS A 112 -6.52 10.00 12.33
C LYS A 112 -7.79 9.28 12.80
N GLU A 113 -8.93 9.62 12.23
CA GLU A 113 -10.21 8.97 12.53
C GLU A 113 -10.18 7.46 12.22
N LEU A 114 -9.43 7.07 11.19
CA LEU A 114 -9.22 5.67 10.81
C LEU A 114 -8.19 4.94 11.70
N GLY A 115 -7.59 5.64 12.66
CA GLY A 115 -6.73 5.05 13.68
C GLY A 115 -5.23 5.24 13.46
N ALA A 116 -4.79 6.11 12.54
CA ALA A 116 -3.37 6.43 12.43
C ALA A 116 -2.83 7.03 13.73
N ASP A 117 -1.69 6.52 14.21
CA ASP A 117 -1.09 6.91 15.48
C ASP A 117 -0.29 8.21 15.33
N THR A 118 0.46 8.33 14.24
CA THR A 118 1.27 9.53 13.90
C THR A 118 0.91 10.01 12.49
N LEU A 119 0.82 11.33 12.35
CA LEU A 119 0.45 11.99 11.09
C LEU A 119 1.55 12.93 10.64
N ILE A 120 1.91 12.90 9.37
CA ILE A 120 2.95 13.76 8.80
C ILE A 120 2.43 14.40 7.51
N ASN A 121 2.45 15.75 7.43
CA ASN A 121 2.21 16.46 6.20
C ASN A 121 3.52 16.60 5.43
N TYR A 122 3.69 15.81 4.36
CA TYR A 122 4.93 15.82 3.57
C TYR A 122 5.14 17.11 2.76
N LYS A 123 4.11 17.95 2.57
CA LYS A 123 4.27 19.28 1.95
C LYS A 123 4.81 20.31 2.93
N GLU A 124 4.44 20.22 4.19
CA GLU A 124 4.96 21.07 5.26
C GLU A 124 6.35 20.57 5.73
N HIS A 125 6.57 19.27 5.65
CA HIS A 125 7.80 18.62 6.05
C HIS A 125 8.37 17.76 4.90
N PRO A 126 9.09 18.35 3.96
CA PRO A 126 9.66 17.61 2.81
C PRO A 126 10.63 16.48 3.23
N ASN A 127 11.28 16.61 4.38
CA ASN A 127 12.12 15.57 5.00
C ASN A 127 11.29 14.69 5.94
N TRP A 128 10.17 14.20 5.49
CA TRP A 128 9.23 13.40 6.28
C TRP A 128 9.86 12.10 6.82
N ASP A 129 10.87 11.55 6.19
CA ASP A 129 11.67 10.41 6.63
C ASP A 129 12.34 10.67 7.99
N GLU A 130 12.88 11.87 8.24
CA GLU A 130 13.44 12.27 9.52
C GLU A 130 12.38 12.26 10.64
N LEU A 131 11.17 12.73 10.34
CA LEU A 131 10.05 12.70 11.30
C LEU A 131 9.56 11.26 11.58
N VAL A 132 9.65 10.36 10.60
CA VAL A 132 9.36 8.94 10.81
C VAL A 132 10.41 8.33 11.75
N LEU A 133 11.68 8.63 11.54
CA LEU A 133 12.76 8.18 12.43
C LEU A 133 12.56 8.74 13.85
N GLU A 134 12.27 10.03 14.00
CA GLU A 134 11.96 10.63 15.29
C GLU A 134 10.79 9.92 15.99
N ALA A 135 9.68 9.69 15.28
CA ALA A 135 8.52 9.01 15.81
C ALA A 135 8.76 7.55 16.22
N THR A 136 9.86 6.95 15.73
CA THR A 136 10.27 5.57 16.04
C THR A 136 11.51 5.52 16.95
N GLY A 137 11.90 6.64 17.54
CA GLY A 137 13.09 6.71 18.41
C GLY A 137 14.40 6.41 17.68
N GLY A 138 14.50 6.75 16.40
CA GLY A 138 15.67 6.56 15.56
C GLY A 138 15.78 5.16 14.93
N THR A 139 14.87 4.23 15.24
CA THR A 139 14.95 2.85 14.74
C THR A 139 14.44 2.72 13.30
N GLY A 140 13.40 3.47 12.92
CA GLY A 140 12.68 3.33 11.67
C GLY A 140 11.48 2.38 11.78
N VAL A 141 10.68 2.29 10.70
CA VAL A 141 9.48 1.44 10.64
C VAL A 141 9.79 0.03 10.15
N ASP A 142 8.98 -0.93 10.56
CA ASP A 142 9.09 -2.33 10.11
C ASP A 142 8.65 -2.50 8.66
N HIS A 143 7.60 -1.77 8.24
CA HIS A 143 7.01 -1.88 6.91
C HIS A 143 6.75 -0.50 6.31
N VAL A 144 7.07 -0.35 5.04
CA VAL A 144 6.70 0.82 4.22
C VAL A 144 5.82 0.37 3.06
N VAL A 145 4.61 0.94 2.97
CA VAL A 145 3.72 0.76 1.83
C VAL A 145 4.00 1.90 0.84
N GLU A 146 4.94 1.66 -0.07
CA GLU A 146 5.52 2.65 -0.98
C GLU A 146 4.66 2.78 -2.24
N VAL A 147 4.04 3.93 -2.44
CA VAL A 147 3.18 4.21 -3.61
C VAL A 147 3.68 5.36 -4.49
N GLY A 148 4.70 6.08 -4.05
CA GLY A 148 5.25 7.22 -4.79
C GLY A 148 6.19 6.79 -5.92
N GLY A 149 7.04 5.81 -5.69
CA GLY A 149 8.03 5.35 -6.67
C GLY A 149 9.35 6.13 -6.58
N ALA A 150 9.94 6.42 -7.73
CA ALA A 150 11.32 6.94 -7.80
C ALA A 150 11.56 8.22 -6.98
N GLY A 151 10.57 9.11 -6.89
CA GLY A 151 10.70 10.38 -6.15
C GLY A 151 10.68 10.23 -4.64
N THR A 152 10.18 9.11 -4.11
CA THR A 152 10.04 8.88 -2.67
C THR A 152 10.82 7.69 -2.13
N LEU A 153 11.22 6.75 -3.00
CA LEU A 153 11.78 5.46 -2.61
C LEU A 153 13.03 5.58 -1.72
N GLU A 154 13.95 6.51 -2.01
CA GLU A 154 15.14 6.71 -1.18
C GLU A 154 14.78 7.13 0.25
N ARG A 155 13.79 8.02 0.42
CA ARG A 155 13.29 8.41 1.73
C ARG A 155 12.58 7.28 2.44
N SER A 156 11.81 6.48 1.69
CA SER A 156 11.12 5.29 2.21
C SER A 156 12.11 4.27 2.76
N MET A 157 13.23 4.06 2.07
CA MET A 157 14.31 3.19 2.56
C MET A 157 14.97 3.75 3.83
N LYS A 158 15.24 5.06 3.89
CA LYS A 158 15.79 5.72 5.10
C LYS A 158 14.84 5.67 6.30
N ALA A 159 13.53 5.72 6.04
CA ALA A 159 12.50 5.64 7.07
C ALA A 159 12.29 4.21 7.61
N ALA A 160 12.68 3.20 6.83
CA ALA A 160 12.62 1.80 7.25
C ALA A 160 13.76 1.47 8.23
N ARG A 161 13.46 0.59 9.19
CA ARG A 161 14.52 0.04 10.04
C ARG A 161 15.45 -0.89 9.26
N MET A 162 16.59 -1.20 9.82
CA MET A 162 17.43 -2.27 9.28
C MET A 162 16.65 -3.59 9.21
N ASN A 163 16.73 -4.28 8.08
CA ASN A 163 15.88 -5.44 7.73
C ASN A 163 14.37 -5.13 7.71
N GLY A 164 13.96 -3.88 7.60
CA GLY A 164 12.57 -3.50 7.35
C GLY A 164 12.13 -3.88 5.93
N HIS A 165 10.82 -3.98 5.74
CA HIS A 165 10.23 -4.36 4.46
C HIS A 165 9.66 -3.13 3.74
N VAL A 166 10.12 -2.86 2.51
CA VAL A 166 9.58 -1.79 1.65
C VAL A 166 8.84 -2.43 0.48
N SER A 167 7.51 -2.34 0.49
CA SER A 167 6.67 -2.81 -0.61
C SER A 167 6.54 -1.71 -1.66
N VAL A 168 7.28 -1.82 -2.76
CA VAL A 168 7.20 -0.86 -3.87
C VAL A 168 6.00 -1.21 -4.75
N ILE A 169 4.95 -0.40 -4.69
CA ILE A 169 3.65 -0.67 -5.30
C ILE A 169 3.35 0.31 -6.42
N GLY A 170 3.56 1.59 -6.17
CA GLY A 170 3.15 2.66 -7.06
C GLY A 170 4.31 3.49 -7.60
N VAL A 171 3.97 4.35 -8.56
CA VAL A 171 4.91 5.23 -9.26
C VAL A 171 4.33 6.64 -9.39
N LEU A 172 3.55 7.09 -8.39
CA LEU A 172 2.82 8.35 -8.43
C LEU A 172 3.73 9.59 -8.50
N ASP A 173 4.98 9.45 -8.02
CA ASP A 173 6.01 10.49 -8.03
C ASP A 173 7.23 10.06 -8.87
N GLY A 174 7.00 9.32 -9.95
CA GLY A 174 7.99 8.97 -10.95
C GLY A 174 8.24 7.47 -11.12
N ILE A 175 8.48 7.08 -12.38
CA ILE A 175 8.77 5.69 -12.78
C ILE A 175 10.27 5.41 -12.73
N SER A 176 11.11 6.43 -13.00
CA SER A 176 12.56 6.30 -13.09
C SER A 176 13.27 7.38 -12.29
N GLY A 177 14.36 7.03 -11.65
CA GLY A 177 15.18 7.93 -10.86
C GLY A 177 16.51 7.27 -10.50
N SER A 178 17.44 8.05 -9.94
CA SER A 178 18.67 7.55 -9.34
C SER A 178 18.41 7.14 -7.89
N LEU A 179 18.88 5.96 -7.50
CA LEU A 179 18.89 5.52 -6.11
C LEU A 179 20.33 5.53 -5.59
N ASN A 180 20.50 6.03 -4.35
CA ASN A 180 21.77 5.86 -3.67
C ASN A 180 21.83 4.43 -3.09
N ALA A 181 22.74 3.62 -3.61
CA ALA A 181 22.88 2.23 -3.20
C ALA A 181 23.22 2.08 -1.69
N ILE A 182 23.81 3.10 -1.05
CA ILE A 182 24.08 3.11 0.39
C ILE A 182 22.76 3.03 1.21
N ALA A 183 21.65 3.53 0.67
CA ALA A 183 20.35 3.44 1.35
C ALA A 183 19.81 2.00 1.43
N LEU A 184 20.45 1.04 0.74
CA LEU A 184 20.08 -0.39 0.76
C LEU A 184 20.88 -1.19 1.80
N ILE A 185 21.89 -0.58 2.41
CA ILE A 185 22.79 -1.20 3.41
C ILE A 185 22.40 -0.73 4.81
#